data_4cb38d0622a81b87b0721e706cb27484
#
_entry.id   4cb38d0622a81b87b0721e706cb27484
#
_cell.length_a   1.000
_cell.length_b   1.000
_cell.length_c   1.000
_cell.angle_alpha   90.00
_cell.angle_beta   90.00
_cell.angle_gamma   90.00
#
_symmetry.space_group_name_H-M   'P 1'
#
loop_
_entity.id
_entity.type
_entity.pdbx_description
1 polymer ?
#
loop_
_entity_poly.entity_id
_entity_poly.type
_entity_poly.pdbx_seq_one_letter_code
_entity_poly.pdbx_strand_id
1 'polypeptide(L)'
;MLEISKKVSADVLVIGGGGAACTAAVAAARNGASVLLVSKGKVGNSGNTIMIGGSYGMDGESAFHEYHIPGADPSFTKEELFRAIVNDGFNISDQNLVEQFVEDSPRIVYEVKEWGEEIGERFAFYPPSNWDVTGRSMGRALMNGVKKMENVTIFHDVIVTDLLKSGEAVTGALGMDPYSGQLIQFQAKATVIATGGFAPYTLKNTNSDMTGDGLAMAYRAGAKLADLEFLLFLMTAVEPRNMRGSILPALCTFRSKFDYDPVDRDGERIKVPEKLREMEATSEMCKLVHMYYFGRTVNAGKGSPSGGIYFDFRRFTDQQIDEMFEAVMDHFDGFYKHGFYHGESIREFRDLAKKNRRIEVGLTSEYSVGGIFIDENMDTGVPGLYAAGEAASGVFGANRVADAVTEMLVQGYKAGETAARRIMGQPMPETDGNCVAAAVGVLERLLSNRDGIPVSAAVRELETISDTALAMVRGEESLRRGIQSYEALERKLGQVTLSGKGTRYNRELMRALEIRNLLTCSKLAARMALERRESRGLHLREDCPYIDNENWQTRQLAYLADGEDQLIRKPPVVTRVPPRKPEKVDYERFILEEDLGMKNMEET
;
A
#
# COMPACT_ATOMS: atom_id res chain seq x y z
N MET A 1 18.90 8.22 -31.46
CA MET A 1 17.66 8.75 -30.89
C MET A 1 16.65 7.61 -30.81
N LEU A 2 15.97 7.50 -29.69
CA LEU A 2 14.86 6.58 -29.54
C LEU A 2 13.63 7.14 -30.26
N GLU A 3 12.86 6.28 -30.92
CA GLU A 3 11.67 6.69 -31.66
C GLU A 3 10.43 6.03 -31.09
N ILE A 4 9.29 6.71 -31.16
CA ILE A 4 7.99 6.14 -30.82
C ILE A 4 7.64 5.10 -31.88
N SER A 5 7.63 3.85 -31.47
CA SER A 5 7.36 2.72 -32.38
C SER A 5 5.87 2.53 -32.66
N LYS A 6 5.01 2.94 -31.70
CA LYS A 6 3.56 2.75 -31.78
C LYS A 6 2.82 3.88 -31.08
N LYS A 7 1.72 4.35 -31.68
CA LYS A 7 0.74 5.24 -31.03
C LYS A 7 -0.60 4.52 -30.91
N VAL A 8 -1.19 4.57 -29.73
CA VAL A 8 -2.49 3.94 -29.42
C VAL A 8 -3.35 4.95 -28.67
N SER A 9 -4.62 5.02 -29.02
CA SER A 9 -5.56 5.94 -28.37
C SER A 9 -6.82 5.24 -27.91
N ALA A 10 -7.38 5.72 -26.80
CA ALA A 10 -8.70 5.36 -26.30
C ALA A 10 -9.28 6.51 -25.45
N ASP A 11 -10.52 6.40 -25.06
CA ASP A 11 -11.16 7.42 -24.22
C ASP A 11 -10.53 7.48 -22.83
N VAL A 12 -10.27 6.33 -22.21
CA VAL A 12 -9.68 6.23 -20.87
C VAL A 12 -8.41 5.35 -20.92
N LEU A 13 -7.33 5.85 -20.33
CA LEU A 13 -6.12 5.08 -20.03
C LEU A 13 -6.11 4.73 -18.54
N VAL A 14 -6.03 3.44 -18.22
CA VAL A 14 -5.86 2.95 -16.85
C VAL A 14 -4.45 2.39 -16.70
N ILE A 15 -3.67 2.94 -15.77
CA ILE A 15 -2.28 2.55 -15.50
C ILE A 15 -2.24 1.76 -14.19
N GLY A 16 -1.97 0.48 -14.27
CA GLY A 16 -1.94 -0.50 -13.19
C GLY A 16 -2.52 -1.83 -13.62
N GLY A 17 -2.40 -2.86 -12.79
CA GLY A 17 -2.88 -4.22 -13.10
C GLY A 17 -3.55 -4.92 -11.92
N GLY A 18 -3.69 -4.22 -10.78
CA GLY A 18 -4.34 -4.71 -9.56
C GLY A 18 -5.85 -4.47 -9.53
N GLY A 19 -6.46 -4.62 -8.35
CA GLY A 19 -7.90 -4.50 -8.16
C GLY A 19 -8.47 -3.17 -8.60
N ALA A 20 -7.88 -2.05 -8.17
CA ALA A 20 -8.33 -0.72 -8.55
C ALA A 20 -8.29 -0.50 -10.07
N ALA A 21 -7.24 -0.98 -10.75
CA ALA A 21 -7.14 -0.86 -12.20
C ALA A 21 -8.19 -1.68 -12.94
N CYS A 22 -8.45 -2.92 -12.48
CA CYS A 22 -9.44 -3.79 -13.09
C CYS A 22 -10.86 -3.23 -12.92
N THR A 23 -11.23 -2.77 -11.73
CA THR A 23 -12.55 -2.18 -11.47
C THR A 23 -12.73 -0.85 -12.20
N ALA A 24 -11.66 -0.03 -12.30
CA ALA A 24 -11.69 1.20 -13.08
C ALA A 24 -11.92 0.92 -14.58
N ALA A 25 -11.23 -0.07 -15.13
CA ALA A 25 -11.40 -0.46 -16.53
C ALA A 25 -12.82 -0.98 -16.81
N VAL A 26 -13.37 -1.83 -15.92
CA VAL A 26 -14.76 -2.33 -16.04
C VAL A 26 -15.75 -1.19 -15.95
N ALA A 27 -15.62 -0.30 -14.97
CA ALA A 27 -16.56 0.81 -14.78
C ALA A 27 -16.52 1.80 -15.95
N ALA A 28 -15.34 2.15 -16.45
CA ALA A 28 -15.20 3.02 -17.60
C ALA A 28 -15.82 2.38 -18.85
N ALA A 29 -15.55 1.11 -19.09
CA ALA A 29 -16.07 0.37 -20.23
C ALA A 29 -17.62 0.25 -20.22
N ARG A 30 -18.21 0.00 -19.04
CA ARG A 30 -19.67 -0.04 -18.85
C ARG A 30 -20.34 1.32 -19.11
N ASN A 31 -19.62 2.41 -18.90
CA ASN A 31 -20.08 3.76 -19.24
C ASN A 31 -19.79 4.15 -20.71
N GLY A 32 -19.47 3.17 -21.56
CA GLY A 32 -19.33 3.33 -23.01
C GLY A 32 -17.97 3.84 -23.49
N ALA A 33 -16.99 4.03 -22.59
CA ALA A 33 -15.65 4.47 -22.97
C ALA A 33 -14.83 3.31 -23.57
N SER A 34 -14.03 3.57 -24.58
CA SER A 34 -12.94 2.70 -24.97
C SER A 34 -11.79 2.81 -23.95
N VAL A 35 -11.21 1.67 -23.53
CA VAL A 35 -10.24 1.63 -22.43
C VAL A 35 -8.92 0.96 -22.85
N LEU A 36 -7.81 1.59 -22.52
CA LEU A 36 -6.48 0.97 -22.51
C LEU A 36 -6.10 0.64 -21.07
N LEU A 37 -5.94 -0.63 -20.75
CA LEU A 37 -5.49 -1.11 -19.45
C LEU A 37 -4.02 -1.52 -19.56
N VAL A 38 -3.11 -0.74 -18.99
CA VAL A 38 -1.66 -0.88 -19.13
C VAL A 38 -1.01 -1.25 -17.80
N SER A 39 -0.30 -2.36 -17.75
CA SER A 39 0.34 -2.85 -16.53
C SER A 39 1.80 -3.19 -16.75
N LYS A 40 2.65 -2.84 -15.77
CA LYS A 40 4.07 -3.21 -15.70
C LYS A 40 4.29 -4.72 -15.64
N GLY A 41 3.34 -5.44 -15.04
CA GLY A 41 3.31 -6.91 -15.01
C GLY A 41 2.06 -7.48 -15.68
N LYS A 42 1.63 -8.65 -15.25
CA LYS A 42 0.40 -9.29 -15.75
C LYS A 42 -0.81 -8.77 -15.00
N VAL A 43 -1.79 -8.22 -15.69
CA VAL A 43 -3.05 -7.77 -15.10
C VAL A 43 -3.73 -8.94 -14.35
N GLY A 44 -4.16 -8.69 -13.12
CA GLY A 44 -4.75 -9.70 -12.23
C GLY A 44 -3.78 -10.80 -11.75
N ASN A 45 -2.49 -10.69 -12.07
CA ASN A 45 -1.49 -11.71 -11.70
C ASN A 45 -0.12 -11.09 -11.33
N SER A 46 -0.11 -9.84 -10.92
CA SER A 46 1.05 -9.09 -10.43
C SER A 46 0.62 -8.00 -9.46
N GLY A 47 1.58 -7.36 -8.79
CA GLY A 47 1.33 -6.31 -7.81
C GLY A 47 0.80 -6.84 -6.47
N ASN A 48 0.40 -5.95 -5.56
CA ASN A 48 -0.07 -6.29 -4.22
C ASN A 48 -1.36 -7.15 -4.21
N THR A 49 -2.21 -7.00 -5.21
CA THR A 49 -3.49 -7.74 -5.27
C THR A 49 -3.32 -9.26 -5.23
N ILE A 50 -2.28 -9.82 -5.88
CA ILE A 50 -2.04 -11.27 -5.84
C ILE A 50 -1.42 -11.75 -4.53
N MET A 51 -0.97 -10.81 -3.70
CA MET A 51 -0.38 -11.09 -2.39
C MET A 51 -1.42 -11.02 -1.26
N ILE A 52 -2.68 -10.76 -1.57
CA ILE A 52 -3.75 -10.69 -0.60
C ILE A 52 -3.81 -12.01 0.18
N GLY A 53 -3.69 -11.88 1.48
CA GLY A 53 -3.80 -12.91 2.49
C GLY A 53 -4.83 -12.49 3.53
N GLY A 54 -5.99 -12.00 3.11
CA GLY A 54 -6.92 -11.40 4.00
C GLY A 54 -8.34 -11.28 3.46
N SER A 55 -9.13 -10.56 4.21
CA SER A 55 -10.54 -10.35 3.95
C SER A 55 -10.78 -9.06 3.15
N TYR A 56 -11.91 -9.01 2.51
CA TYR A 56 -12.55 -7.81 1.99
C TYR A 56 -14.04 -7.90 2.31
N GLY A 57 -14.70 -6.77 2.50
CA GLY A 57 -16.05 -6.81 3.05
C GLY A 57 -16.89 -5.58 2.77
N MET A 58 -18.07 -5.63 3.37
CA MET A 58 -19.06 -4.56 3.40
C MET A 58 -19.61 -4.45 4.82
N ASP A 59 -20.62 -3.63 5.05
CA ASP A 59 -21.36 -3.65 6.29
C ASP A 59 -22.21 -4.93 6.42
N GLY A 60 -22.46 -5.36 7.66
CA GLY A 60 -23.20 -6.60 7.95
C GLY A 60 -24.70 -6.47 7.66
N GLU A 61 -25.26 -5.26 7.79
CA GLU A 61 -26.67 -4.98 7.51
C GLU A 61 -26.99 -5.25 6.04
N SER A 62 -26.19 -4.70 5.10
CA SER A 62 -26.34 -4.96 3.66
C SER A 62 -26.08 -6.42 3.33
N ALA A 63 -25.05 -7.03 3.92
CA ALA A 63 -24.74 -8.44 3.69
C ALA A 63 -25.92 -9.35 4.08
N PHE A 64 -26.61 -9.05 5.20
CA PHE A 64 -27.76 -9.81 5.67
C PHE A 64 -29.05 -9.52 4.89
N HIS A 65 -29.42 -8.25 4.77
CA HIS A 65 -30.75 -7.86 4.25
C HIS A 65 -30.79 -7.80 2.70
N GLU A 66 -29.73 -7.34 2.06
CA GLU A 66 -29.71 -7.17 0.60
C GLU A 66 -29.21 -8.43 -0.12
N TYR A 67 -28.15 -9.04 0.42
CA TYR A 67 -27.47 -10.19 -0.23
C TYR A 67 -27.78 -11.53 0.42
N HIS A 68 -28.53 -11.56 1.52
CA HIS A 68 -28.98 -12.78 2.24
C HIS A 68 -27.84 -13.74 2.60
N ILE A 69 -26.69 -13.18 3.04
CA ILE A 69 -25.51 -13.97 3.38
C ILE A 69 -25.71 -14.65 4.75
N PRO A 70 -25.68 -15.99 4.81
CA PRO A 70 -25.82 -16.71 6.08
C PRO A 70 -24.65 -16.39 7.03
N GLY A 71 -24.98 -16.01 8.26
CA GLY A 71 -24.00 -15.67 9.30
C GLY A 71 -23.54 -14.21 9.30
N ALA A 72 -24.05 -13.37 8.39
CA ALA A 72 -23.83 -11.93 8.45
C ALA A 72 -24.52 -11.33 9.68
N ASP A 73 -23.90 -10.34 10.31
CA ASP A 73 -24.43 -9.65 11.49
C ASP A 73 -25.13 -8.35 11.09
N PRO A 74 -26.48 -8.31 11.09
CA PRO A 74 -27.22 -7.11 10.71
C PRO A 74 -27.06 -5.95 11.69
N SER A 75 -26.46 -6.16 12.86
CA SER A 75 -26.18 -5.08 13.81
C SER A 75 -24.94 -4.27 13.42
N PHE A 76 -24.06 -4.82 12.58
CA PHE A 76 -22.92 -4.09 12.02
C PHE A 76 -23.37 -3.26 10.82
N THR A 77 -23.88 -2.07 11.10
CA THR A 77 -24.49 -1.17 10.14
C THR A 77 -23.46 -0.36 9.33
N LYS A 78 -23.93 0.27 8.24
CA LYS A 78 -23.12 1.25 7.48
C LYS A 78 -22.58 2.36 8.38
N GLU A 79 -23.39 2.85 9.33
CA GLU A 79 -22.98 3.91 10.27
C GLU A 79 -21.87 3.42 11.22
N GLU A 80 -21.95 2.17 11.69
CA GLU A 80 -20.88 1.60 12.51
C GLU A 80 -19.60 1.39 11.75
N LEU A 81 -19.66 0.90 10.50
CA LEU A 81 -18.50 0.79 9.62
C LEU A 81 -17.88 2.16 9.34
N PHE A 82 -18.70 3.18 9.07
CA PHE A 82 -18.25 4.56 8.88
C PHE A 82 -17.49 5.08 10.10
N ARG A 83 -18.08 4.94 11.29
CA ARG A 83 -17.47 5.38 12.55
C ARG A 83 -16.19 4.64 12.87
N ALA A 84 -16.16 3.34 12.63
CA ALA A 84 -14.96 2.52 12.81
C ALA A 84 -13.82 3.05 11.94
N ILE A 85 -14.03 3.23 10.64
CA ILE A 85 -12.99 3.73 9.72
C ILE A 85 -12.47 5.11 10.16
N VAL A 86 -13.36 6.04 10.54
CA VAL A 86 -12.93 7.40 10.95
C VAL A 86 -12.18 7.38 12.27
N ASN A 87 -12.66 6.63 13.27
CA ASN A 87 -12.03 6.56 14.59
C ASN A 87 -10.67 5.87 14.51
N ASP A 88 -10.61 4.72 13.86
CA ASP A 88 -9.38 3.95 13.68
C ASP A 88 -8.39 4.68 12.77
N GLY A 89 -8.87 5.54 11.88
CA GLY A 89 -8.09 6.51 11.10
C GLY A 89 -7.61 7.73 11.90
N PHE A 90 -7.78 7.73 13.23
CA PHE A 90 -7.38 8.81 14.15
C PHE A 90 -8.00 10.17 13.79
N ASN A 91 -9.22 10.17 13.27
CA ASN A 91 -10.03 11.33 12.89
C ASN A 91 -9.38 12.28 11.88
N ILE A 92 -8.50 11.75 11.00
CA ILE A 92 -7.96 12.50 9.86
C ILE A 92 -8.33 11.92 8.51
N SER A 93 -9.24 10.93 8.48
CA SER A 93 -9.87 10.43 7.26
C SER A 93 -10.65 11.53 6.55
N ASP A 94 -10.70 11.48 5.22
CA ASP A 94 -11.64 12.27 4.43
C ASP A 94 -13.00 11.60 4.48
N GLN A 95 -13.94 12.18 5.22
CA GLN A 95 -15.23 11.54 5.49
C GLN A 95 -16.12 11.44 4.24
N ASN A 96 -15.91 12.24 3.18
CA ASN A 96 -16.60 12.02 1.90
C ASN A 96 -16.14 10.73 1.23
N LEU A 97 -14.83 10.42 1.31
CA LEU A 97 -14.30 9.16 0.78
C LEU A 97 -14.74 7.96 1.63
N VAL A 98 -14.84 8.13 2.94
CA VAL A 98 -15.39 7.09 3.84
C VAL A 98 -16.86 6.84 3.55
N GLU A 99 -17.66 7.89 3.33
CA GLU A 99 -19.06 7.78 2.92
C GLU A 99 -19.19 6.93 1.67
N GLN A 100 -18.42 7.27 0.63
CA GLN A 100 -18.41 6.55 -0.62
C GLN A 100 -17.98 5.08 -0.45
N PHE A 101 -16.95 4.83 0.39
CA PHE A 101 -16.52 3.47 0.71
C PHE A 101 -17.69 2.66 1.27
N VAL A 102 -18.38 3.19 2.27
CA VAL A 102 -19.49 2.50 2.95
C VAL A 102 -20.69 2.30 2.04
N GLU A 103 -21.05 3.30 1.26
CA GLU A 103 -22.23 3.22 0.39
C GLU A 103 -22.04 2.31 -0.83
N ASP A 104 -20.85 2.31 -1.43
CA ASP A 104 -20.58 1.57 -2.66
C ASP A 104 -20.03 0.15 -2.42
N SER A 105 -19.46 -0.13 -1.23
CA SER A 105 -18.84 -1.45 -0.95
C SER A 105 -19.80 -2.62 -1.10
N PRO A 106 -21.09 -2.59 -0.66
CA PRO A 106 -21.97 -3.74 -0.77
C PRO A 106 -22.08 -4.26 -2.20
N ARG A 107 -22.38 -3.36 -3.12
CA ARG A 107 -22.55 -3.70 -4.54
C ARG A 107 -21.25 -4.21 -5.17
N ILE A 108 -20.14 -3.52 -4.94
CA ILE A 108 -18.89 -3.80 -5.64
C ILE A 108 -18.21 -5.05 -5.08
N VAL A 109 -18.23 -5.23 -3.77
CA VAL A 109 -17.72 -6.44 -3.09
C VAL A 109 -18.45 -7.68 -3.56
N TYR A 110 -19.79 -7.63 -3.58
CA TYR A 110 -20.60 -8.76 -4.00
C TYR A 110 -20.40 -9.08 -5.48
N GLU A 111 -20.33 -8.09 -6.34
CA GLU A 111 -20.10 -8.27 -7.77
C GLU A 111 -18.73 -8.94 -8.07
N VAL A 112 -17.67 -8.54 -7.37
CA VAL A 112 -16.34 -9.18 -7.54
C VAL A 112 -16.37 -10.62 -7.06
N LYS A 113 -17.11 -10.91 -5.99
CA LYS A 113 -17.36 -12.28 -5.53
C LYS A 113 -18.03 -13.10 -6.63
N GLU A 114 -19.09 -12.58 -7.25
CA GLU A 114 -19.77 -13.28 -8.36
C GLU A 114 -18.83 -13.56 -9.53
N TRP A 115 -17.97 -12.60 -9.91
CA TRP A 115 -16.97 -12.84 -10.96
C TRP A 115 -16.04 -14.00 -10.65
N GLY A 116 -15.72 -14.20 -9.37
CA GLY A 116 -14.89 -15.34 -8.94
C GLY A 116 -15.66 -16.64 -8.96
N GLU A 117 -16.86 -16.68 -8.40
CA GLU A 117 -17.70 -17.87 -8.33
C GLU A 117 -18.07 -18.42 -9.72
N GLU A 118 -18.32 -17.55 -10.71
CA GLU A 118 -18.57 -17.96 -12.10
C GLU A 118 -17.45 -18.81 -12.72
N ILE A 119 -16.22 -18.62 -12.25
CA ILE A 119 -15.04 -19.36 -12.73
C ILE A 119 -14.55 -20.41 -11.74
N GLY A 120 -15.36 -20.71 -10.71
CA GLY A 120 -15.08 -21.73 -9.71
C GLY A 120 -14.05 -21.33 -8.63
N GLU A 121 -13.77 -20.03 -8.46
CA GLU A 121 -12.95 -19.56 -7.34
C GLU A 121 -13.76 -19.53 -6.04
N ARG A 122 -13.09 -19.76 -4.93
CA ARG A 122 -13.73 -19.79 -3.62
C ARG A 122 -13.55 -18.46 -2.91
N PHE A 123 -14.66 -17.93 -2.40
CA PHE A 123 -14.77 -16.79 -1.51
C PHE A 123 -15.47 -17.28 -0.23
N ALA A 124 -14.72 -17.41 0.86
CA ALA A 124 -15.25 -17.93 2.11
C ALA A 124 -15.75 -16.78 2.97
N PHE A 125 -17.05 -16.81 3.34
CA PHE A 125 -17.60 -15.80 4.22
C PHE A 125 -17.02 -15.94 5.63
N TYR A 126 -16.61 -14.81 6.21
CA TYR A 126 -16.11 -14.68 7.57
C TYR A 126 -16.94 -13.63 8.32
N PRO A 127 -17.70 -14.05 9.37
CA PRO A 127 -18.49 -13.11 10.15
C PRO A 127 -17.63 -11.99 10.77
N PRO A 128 -18.16 -10.77 10.95
CA PRO A 128 -19.59 -10.43 10.77
C PRO A 128 -19.98 -10.04 9.34
N SER A 129 -19.03 -9.76 8.42
CA SER A 129 -19.37 -9.09 7.15
C SER A 129 -18.32 -9.23 6.03
N ASN A 130 -17.33 -10.10 6.21
CA ASN A 130 -16.17 -10.19 5.33
C ASN A 130 -16.11 -11.50 4.55
N TRP A 131 -15.35 -11.52 3.47
CA TRP A 131 -14.97 -12.71 2.73
C TRP A 131 -13.45 -12.87 2.71
N ASP A 132 -13.01 -14.07 3.07
CA ASP A 132 -11.62 -14.46 2.89
C ASP A 132 -11.39 -14.96 1.48
N VAL A 133 -10.36 -14.44 0.84
CA VAL A 133 -9.99 -14.76 -0.53
C VAL A 133 -8.48 -14.79 -0.70
N THR A 134 -7.99 -15.72 -1.54
CA THR A 134 -6.58 -15.70 -1.92
C THR A 134 -6.33 -14.63 -2.98
N GLY A 135 -5.16 -13.99 -2.95
CA GLY A 135 -4.80 -13.01 -3.97
C GLY A 135 -4.84 -13.59 -5.39
N ARG A 136 -4.52 -14.87 -5.55
CA ARG A 136 -4.67 -15.57 -6.83
C ARG A 136 -6.14 -15.64 -7.27
N SER A 137 -7.03 -16.03 -6.38
CA SER A 137 -8.47 -16.11 -6.67
C SER A 137 -9.04 -14.73 -6.95
N MET A 138 -8.66 -13.71 -6.15
CA MET A 138 -9.02 -12.33 -6.39
C MET A 138 -8.56 -11.85 -7.77
N GLY A 139 -7.30 -12.07 -8.13
CA GLY A 139 -6.77 -11.67 -9.44
C GLY A 139 -7.49 -12.34 -10.62
N ARG A 140 -7.87 -13.61 -10.46
CA ARG A 140 -8.65 -14.34 -11.48
C ARG A 140 -10.09 -13.83 -11.60
N ALA A 141 -10.73 -13.52 -10.48
CA ALA A 141 -12.05 -12.90 -10.44
C ALA A 141 -12.05 -11.56 -11.18
N LEU A 142 -11.10 -10.69 -10.86
CA LEU A 142 -10.91 -9.38 -11.50
C LEU A 142 -10.69 -9.51 -13.01
N MET A 143 -9.83 -10.45 -13.42
CA MET A 143 -9.62 -10.73 -14.86
C MET A 143 -10.87 -11.26 -15.55
N ASN A 144 -11.71 -12.04 -14.85
CA ASN A 144 -13.00 -12.49 -15.39
C ASN A 144 -13.92 -11.28 -15.66
N GLY A 145 -14.01 -10.34 -14.70
CA GLY A 145 -14.75 -9.09 -14.88
C GLY A 145 -14.26 -8.27 -16.07
N VAL A 146 -12.94 -8.07 -16.19
CA VAL A 146 -12.34 -7.31 -17.30
C VAL A 146 -12.60 -7.98 -18.66
N LYS A 147 -12.48 -9.31 -18.75
CA LYS A 147 -12.69 -10.06 -20.02
C LYS A 147 -14.12 -9.99 -20.56
N LYS A 148 -15.09 -9.67 -19.71
CA LYS A 148 -16.48 -9.43 -20.15
C LYS A 148 -16.65 -8.12 -20.92
N MET A 149 -15.68 -7.24 -20.91
CA MET A 149 -15.72 -5.92 -21.54
C MET A 149 -15.01 -5.94 -22.89
N GLU A 150 -15.77 -5.89 -23.99
CA GLU A 150 -15.23 -5.93 -25.36
C GLU A 150 -14.44 -4.67 -25.74
N ASN A 151 -14.73 -3.55 -25.08
CA ASN A 151 -14.11 -2.24 -25.31
C ASN A 151 -12.87 -1.98 -24.42
N VAL A 152 -12.32 -3.00 -23.76
CA VAL A 152 -11.06 -2.94 -23.01
C VAL A 152 -9.93 -3.60 -23.80
N THR A 153 -8.88 -2.85 -24.09
CA THR A 153 -7.64 -3.40 -24.66
C THR A 153 -6.55 -3.46 -23.59
N ILE A 154 -5.99 -4.64 -23.36
CA ILE A 154 -5.01 -4.89 -22.31
C ILE A 154 -3.58 -4.88 -22.87
N PHE A 155 -2.69 -4.18 -22.20
CA PHE A 155 -1.25 -4.18 -22.43
C PHE A 155 -0.56 -4.73 -21.17
N HIS A 156 -0.14 -5.97 -21.22
CA HIS A 156 0.69 -6.61 -20.19
C HIS A 156 2.17 -6.28 -20.38
N ASP A 157 2.90 -6.26 -19.28
CA ASP A 157 4.36 -6.14 -19.27
C ASP A 157 4.86 -4.85 -19.96
N VAL A 158 4.11 -3.76 -19.85
CA VAL A 158 4.49 -2.44 -20.33
C VAL A 158 4.72 -1.50 -19.17
N ILE A 159 5.96 -1.05 -19.02
CA ILE A 159 6.29 -0.03 -18.00
C ILE A 159 5.92 1.36 -18.54
N VAL A 160 5.06 2.05 -17.81
CA VAL A 160 4.80 3.47 -18.07
C VAL A 160 5.94 4.28 -17.47
N THR A 161 6.62 5.07 -18.30
CA THR A 161 7.83 5.80 -17.92
C THR A 161 7.56 7.21 -17.45
N ASP A 162 6.54 7.87 -18.03
CA ASP A 162 6.05 9.18 -17.59
C ASP A 162 4.65 9.49 -18.16
N LEU A 163 3.95 10.45 -17.53
CA LEU A 163 2.70 11.01 -18.04
C LEU A 163 3.01 12.06 -19.13
N LEU A 164 2.14 12.14 -20.13
CA LEU A 164 2.22 13.10 -21.21
C LEU A 164 1.15 14.18 -21.03
N LYS A 165 1.52 15.42 -21.32
CA LYS A 165 0.67 16.60 -21.09
C LYS A 165 0.53 17.46 -22.35
N SER A 166 -0.52 18.30 -22.32
CA SER A 166 -0.67 19.49 -23.17
C SER A 166 -1.13 20.63 -22.25
N GLY A 167 -0.27 21.62 -22.05
CA GLY A 167 -0.48 22.62 -21.00
C GLY A 167 -0.54 21.94 -19.61
N GLU A 168 -1.59 22.23 -18.86
CA GLU A 168 -1.81 21.64 -17.54
C GLU A 168 -2.46 20.25 -17.60
N ALA A 169 -3.09 19.88 -18.71
CA ALA A 169 -3.88 18.65 -18.81
C ALA A 169 -3.01 17.43 -19.12
N VAL A 170 -3.26 16.31 -18.46
CA VAL A 170 -2.72 15.00 -18.83
C VAL A 170 -3.50 14.46 -20.02
N THR A 171 -2.77 14.07 -21.08
CA THR A 171 -3.30 13.61 -22.36
C THR A 171 -2.90 12.17 -22.70
N GLY A 172 -2.31 11.48 -21.74
CA GLY A 172 -1.86 10.10 -21.88
C GLY A 172 -0.52 9.82 -21.19
N ALA A 173 0.21 8.83 -21.71
CA ALA A 173 1.47 8.39 -21.13
C ALA A 173 2.45 7.85 -22.18
N LEU A 174 3.74 7.83 -21.83
CA LEU A 174 4.77 7.10 -22.57
C LEU A 174 5.00 5.76 -21.88
N GLY A 175 4.91 4.67 -22.63
CA GLY A 175 5.23 3.33 -22.17
C GLY A 175 6.39 2.71 -22.92
N MET A 176 7.02 1.72 -22.32
CA MET A 176 8.08 0.90 -22.92
C MET A 176 7.76 -0.58 -22.69
N ASP A 177 7.77 -1.34 -23.78
CA ASP A 177 7.75 -2.80 -23.73
C ASP A 177 9.19 -3.30 -23.49
N PRO A 178 9.51 -3.89 -22.34
CA PRO A 178 10.87 -4.31 -22.01
C PRO A 178 11.36 -5.50 -22.84
N TYR A 179 10.48 -6.26 -23.47
CA TYR A 179 10.86 -7.42 -24.27
C TYR A 179 11.25 -7.04 -25.70
N SER A 180 10.46 -6.19 -26.33
CA SER A 180 10.77 -5.67 -27.68
C SER A 180 11.67 -4.45 -27.66
N GLY A 181 11.67 -3.70 -26.54
CA GLY A 181 12.33 -2.41 -26.40
C GLY A 181 11.57 -1.26 -27.08
N GLN A 182 10.36 -1.50 -27.56
CA GLN A 182 9.54 -0.53 -28.25
C GLN A 182 8.97 0.53 -27.30
N LEU A 183 8.98 1.79 -27.76
CA LEU A 183 8.29 2.88 -27.09
C LEU A 183 6.87 3.01 -27.65
N ILE A 184 5.90 3.12 -26.74
CA ILE A 184 4.48 3.22 -27.06
C ILE A 184 3.95 4.53 -26.49
N GLN A 185 3.39 5.38 -27.33
CA GLN A 185 2.64 6.55 -26.89
C GLN A 185 1.19 6.16 -26.72
N PHE A 186 0.70 6.20 -25.50
CA PHE A 186 -0.72 6.09 -25.17
C PHE A 186 -1.34 7.47 -25.12
N GLN A 187 -2.43 7.67 -25.84
CA GLN A 187 -3.18 8.93 -25.88
C GLN A 187 -4.58 8.70 -25.35
N ALA A 188 -5.05 9.52 -24.42
CA ALA A 188 -6.36 9.38 -23.80
C ALA A 188 -6.95 10.72 -23.40
N LYS A 189 -8.28 10.78 -23.29
CA LYS A 189 -9.03 11.93 -22.77
C LYS A 189 -8.96 12.01 -21.25
N ALA A 190 -8.85 10.84 -20.58
CA ALA A 190 -8.63 10.73 -19.15
C ALA A 190 -7.66 9.59 -18.82
N THR A 191 -6.87 9.78 -17.76
CA THR A 191 -5.91 8.79 -17.25
C THR A 191 -6.21 8.49 -15.79
N VAL A 192 -6.32 7.20 -15.44
CA VAL A 192 -6.49 6.73 -14.07
C VAL A 192 -5.21 6.07 -13.60
N ILE A 193 -4.61 6.57 -12.52
CA ILE A 193 -3.47 5.96 -11.83
C ILE A 193 -3.97 4.95 -10.79
N ALA A 194 -3.59 3.69 -10.95
CA ALA A 194 -3.95 2.58 -10.05
C ALA A 194 -2.75 1.63 -9.85
N THR A 195 -1.58 2.21 -9.59
CA THR A 195 -0.28 1.53 -9.62
C THR A 195 0.19 1.00 -8.28
N GLY A 196 -0.61 1.14 -7.22
CA GLY A 196 -0.22 0.79 -5.85
C GLY A 196 0.72 1.83 -5.22
N GLY A 197 1.24 1.51 -4.05
CA GLY A 197 2.05 2.38 -3.22
C GLY A 197 3.57 2.27 -3.45
N PHE A 198 4.34 2.46 -2.35
CA PHE A 198 5.80 2.40 -2.38
C PHE A 198 6.39 1.73 -1.12
N ALA A 199 7.49 0.99 -1.28
CA ALA A 199 8.21 0.34 -0.18
C ALA A 199 9.72 0.36 -0.44
N PRO A 200 10.47 1.31 0.14
CA PRO A 200 11.88 1.54 -0.16
C PRO A 200 12.87 0.78 0.74
N TYR A 201 12.56 -0.43 1.20
CA TYR A 201 13.30 -1.12 2.25
C TYR A 201 14.19 -2.25 1.75
N THR A 202 15.25 -2.59 2.51
CA THR A 202 16.13 -3.74 2.25
C THR A 202 15.40 -5.06 2.45
N LEU A 203 14.66 -5.20 3.57
CA LEU A 203 13.74 -6.30 3.77
C LEU A 203 12.41 -5.94 3.09
N LYS A 204 12.16 -6.54 1.94
CA LYS A 204 10.93 -6.31 1.20
C LYS A 204 9.87 -7.28 1.64
N ASN A 205 8.66 -6.80 1.70
CA ASN A 205 7.46 -7.58 1.61
C ASN A 205 7.56 -8.47 0.35
N THR A 206 6.74 -9.50 0.26
CA THR A 206 6.63 -10.40 -0.89
C THR A 206 6.44 -9.69 -2.22
N ASN A 207 6.06 -8.43 -2.20
CA ASN A 207 5.88 -7.62 -3.40
C ASN A 207 6.99 -6.58 -3.60
N SER A 208 7.87 -6.88 -4.54
CA SER A 208 8.93 -5.96 -4.97
C SER A 208 8.47 -4.88 -5.95
N ASP A 209 7.20 -4.89 -6.36
CA ASP A 209 6.64 -4.01 -7.40
C ASP A 209 6.13 -2.66 -6.84
N MET A 210 6.18 -2.45 -5.53
CA MET A 210 5.81 -1.20 -4.85
C MET A 210 6.92 -0.14 -5.04
N THR A 211 6.99 0.43 -6.21
CA THR A 211 8.07 1.34 -6.61
C THR A 211 7.65 2.80 -6.71
N GLY A 212 6.40 3.13 -6.32
CA GLY A 212 5.90 4.50 -6.29
C GLY A 212 5.76 5.15 -7.66
N ASP A 213 5.69 4.35 -8.73
CA ASP A 213 5.74 4.87 -10.11
C ASP A 213 4.63 5.87 -10.40
N GLY A 214 3.37 5.51 -10.09
CA GLY A 214 2.23 6.39 -10.33
C GLY A 214 2.25 7.63 -9.46
N LEU A 215 2.66 7.49 -8.18
CA LEU A 215 2.75 8.61 -7.26
C LEU A 215 3.73 9.67 -7.78
N ALA A 216 4.94 9.22 -8.14
CA ALA A 216 5.98 10.12 -8.61
C ALA A 216 5.65 10.73 -9.99
N MET A 217 5.01 9.97 -10.89
CA MET A 217 4.53 10.49 -12.19
C MET A 217 3.45 11.55 -12.00
N ALA A 218 2.44 11.28 -11.14
CA ALA A 218 1.39 12.23 -10.82
C ALA A 218 1.94 13.50 -10.18
N TYR A 219 2.89 13.37 -9.25
CA TYR A 219 3.57 14.50 -8.63
C TYR A 219 4.29 15.40 -9.64
N ARG A 220 5.06 14.80 -10.56
CA ARG A 220 5.70 15.53 -11.66
C ARG A 220 4.70 16.16 -12.63
N ALA A 221 3.51 15.58 -12.77
CA ALA A 221 2.45 16.13 -13.59
C ALA A 221 1.71 17.31 -12.93
N GLY A 222 1.95 17.56 -11.62
CA GLY A 222 1.35 18.66 -10.86
C GLY A 222 0.31 18.24 -9.82
N ALA A 223 0.05 16.94 -9.66
CA ALA A 223 -0.82 16.44 -8.60
C ALA A 223 -0.14 16.60 -7.21
N LYS A 224 -0.96 16.71 -6.18
CA LYS A 224 -0.46 16.72 -4.80
C LYS A 224 -0.38 15.30 -4.28
N LEU A 225 0.65 15.01 -3.46
CA LEU A 225 0.72 13.79 -2.67
C LEU A 225 0.37 14.10 -1.23
N ALA A 226 -0.35 13.20 -0.57
CA ALA A 226 -0.81 13.41 0.78
C ALA A 226 -0.37 12.28 1.72
N ASP A 227 -0.03 12.64 2.96
CA ASP A 227 0.05 11.73 4.11
C ASP A 227 1.05 10.57 3.94
N LEU A 228 2.14 10.77 3.17
CA LEU A 228 3.13 9.73 2.86
C LEU A 228 3.91 9.21 4.07
N GLU A 229 3.85 9.90 5.20
CA GLU A 229 4.46 9.48 6.46
C GLU A 229 3.78 8.28 7.12
N PHE A 230 2.54 7.94 6.72
CA PHE A 230 1.80 6.82 7.27
C PHE A 230 2.09 5.54 6.50
N LEU A 231 3.04 4.77 7.02
CA LEU A 231 3.50 3.50 6.44
C LEU A 231 3.18 2.37 7.42
N LEU A 232 2.39 1.40 6.98
CA LEU A 232 2.01 0.24 7.77
C LEU A 232 3.14 -0.79 7.76
N PHE A 233 3.63 -1.13 8.95
CA PHE A 233 4.60 -2.20 9.14
C PHE A 233 3.94 -3.44 9.71
N LEU A 234 4.38 -4.60 9.25
CA LEU A 234 3.96 -5.89 9.79
C LEU A 234 5.17 -6.77 10.09
N MET A 235 4.96 -7.72 10.99
CA MET A 235 5.94 -8.75 11.28
C MET A 235 6.11 -9.67 10.07
N THR A 236 7.36 -9.95 9.72
CA THR A 236 7.74 -10.58 8.46
C THR A 236 8.76 -11.67 8.73
N ALA A 237 8.61 -12.81 8.09
CA ALA A 237 9.61 -13.87 8.15
C ALA A 237 10.94 -13.40 7.57
N VAL A 238 12.02 -13.62 8.29
CA VAL A 238 13.40 -13.47 7.80
C VAL A 238 13.94 -14.84 7.37
N GLU A 239 13.56 -15.86 8.10
CA GLU A 239 13.86 -17.27 7.87
C GLU A 239 12.56 -18.10 7.95
N PRO A 240 12.45 -19.21 7.22
CA PRO A 240 13.41 -19.73 6.23
C PRO A 240 13.49 -18.83 4.99
N ARG A 241 14.55 -18.96 4.19
CA ARG A 241 14.83 -18.05 3.07
C ARG A 241 13.73 -17.98 2.02
N ASN A 242 13.00 -19.07 1.81
CA ASN A 242 11.85 -19.13 0.87
C ASN A 242 10.61 -18.38 1.40
N MET A 243 10.55 -18.08 2.70
CA MET A 243 9.52 -17.26 3.33
C MET A 243 9.96 -15.81 3.58
N ARG A 244 11.23 -15.48 3.28
CA ARG A 244 11.74 -14.13 3.54
C ARG A 244 10.88 -13.05 2.89
N GLY A 245 10.41 -12.11 3.69
CA GLY A 245 9.50 -11.05 3.27
C GLY A 245 8.01 -11.43 3.37
N SER A 246 7.67 -12.69 3.65
CA SER A 246 6.28 -13.09 3.88
C SER A 246 5.78 -12.54 5.20
N ILE A 247 4.61 -11.94 5.18
CA ILE A 247 3.92 -11.50 6.39
C ILE A 247 3.52 -12.74 7.19
N LEU A 248 3.58 -12.64 8.50
CA LEU A 248 3.22 -13.69 9.45
C LEU A 248 1.93 -13.33 10.21
N PRO A 249 0.76 -13.25 9.54
CA PRO A 249 -0.48 -12.78 10.18
C PRO A 249 -0.86 -13.66 11.36
N ALA A 250 -0.68 -14.97 11.25
CA ALA A 250 -0.94 -15.91 12.32
C ALA A 250 -0.17 -15.58 13.61
N LEU A 251 1.08 -15.17 13.48
CA LEU A 251 1.93 -14.84 14.63
C LEU A 251 1.62 -13.45 15.19
N CYS A 252 1.12 -12.54 14.35
CA CYS A 252 0.70 -11.20 14.77
C CYS A 252 -0.68 -11.20 15.43
N THR A 253 -1.59 -12.01 14.87
CA THR A 253 -3.03 -11.92 15.15
C THR A 253 -3.50 -12.95 16.18
N PHE A 254 -2.79 -14.07 16.39
CA PHE A 254 -3.23 -15.19 17.22
C PHE A 254 -2.27 -15.50 18.36
N ARG A 255 -1.79 -14.46 19.01
CA ARG A 255 -0.89 -14.60 20.15
C ARG A 255 -1.48 -15.39 21.30
N SER A 256 -2.81 -15.37 21.50
CA SER A 256 -3.49 -16.22 22.49
C SER A 256 -3.31 -17.71 22.25
N LYS A 257 -3.06 -18.11 20.98
CA LYS A 257 -2.75 -19.50 20.58
C LYS A 257 -1.26 -19.77 20.43
N PHE A 258 -0.46 -18.70 20.24
CA PHE A 258 0.99 -18.73 20.08
C PHE A 258 1.65 -18.01 21.26
N ASP A 259 1.86 -18.71 22.35
CA ASP A 259 2.46 -18.15 23.56
C ASP A 259 4.00 -18.06 23.50
N TYR A 260 4.54 -17.50 22.40
CA TYR A 260 5.96 -17.20 22.28
C TYR A 260 6.33 -15.93 23.06
N ASP A 261 7.60 -15.81 23.46
CA ASP A 261 8.12 -14.59 24.05
C ASP A 261 8.82 -13.73 22.96
N PRO A 262 8.39 -12.47 22.75
CA PRO A 262 9.17 -11.53 21.95
C PRO A 262 10.40 -11.12 22.75
N VAL A 263 11.57 -11.31 22.16
CA VAL A 263 12.86 -10.98 22.81
C VAL A 263 13.72 -10.13 21.89
N ASP A 264 14.58 -9.33 22.51
CA ASP A 264 15.59 -8.55 21.82
C ASP A 264 16.80 -9.43 21.37
N ARG A 265 17.81 -8.79 20.75
CA ARG A 265 18.99 -9.53 20.28
C ARG A 265 19.77 -10.22 21.41
N ASP A 266 19.71 -9.69 22.61
CA ASP A 266 20.41 -10.24 23.78
C ASP A 266 19.62 -11.37 24.45
N GLY A 267 18.37 -11.60 24.03
CA GLY A 267 17.46 -12.61 24.54
C GLY A 267 16.64 -12.13 25.75
N GLU A 268 16.66 -10.82 26.01
CA GLU A 268 15.84 -10.20 27.03
C GLU A 268 14.41 -9.99 26.51
N ARG A 269 13.45 -10.29 27.36
CA ARG A 269 12.02 -10.19 27.01
C ARG A 269 11.61 -8.76 26.78
N ILE A 270 10.99 -8.48 25.62
CA ILE A 270 10.36 -7.19 25.32
C ILE A 270 9.08 -7.12 26.15
N LYS A 271 9.01 -6.14 27.05
CA LYS A 271 7.85 -5.93 27.91
C LYS A 271 6.72 -5.31 27.10
N VAL A 272 5.71 -6.09 26.84
CA VAL A 272 4.43 -5.68 26.26
C VAL A 272 3.37 -5.86 27.34
N PRO A 273 2.39 -4.95 27.49
CA PRO A 273 1.33 -5.09 28.50
C PRO A 273 0.66 -6.47 28.49
N GLU A 274 0.49 -7.08 29.69
CA GLU A 274 0.06 -8.48 29.80
C GLU A 274 -1.35 -8.70 29.26
N LYS A 275 -2.24 -7.73 29.43
CA LYS A 275 -3.60 -7.73 28.86
C LYS A 275 -3.64 -7.88 27.34
N LEU A 276 -2.62 -7.41 26.62
CA LEU A 276 -2.51 -7.64 25.17
C LEU A 276 -2.31 -9.12 24.82
N ARG A 277 -1.85 -9.93 25.76
CA ARG A 277 -1.73 -11.37 25.57
C ARG A 277 -3.06 -12.09 25.62
N GLU A 278 -4.01 -11.56 26.40
CA GLU A 278 -5.32 -12.14 26.61
C GLU A 278 -6.33 -11.70 25.55
N MET A 279 -6.06 -10.59 24.87
CA MET A 279 -6.92 -10.12 23.78
C MET A 279 -6.73 -11.01 22.57
N GLU A 280 -7.80 -11.68 22.15
CA GLU A 280 -7.85 -12.23 20.79
C GLU A 280 -7.64 -11.06 19.84
N ALA A 281 -6.54 -11.10 19.11
CA ALA A 281 -6.11 -9.98 18.30
C ALA A 281 -6.97 -9.90 17.02
N THR A 282 -8.25 -9.62 17.20
CA THR A 282 -9.17 -9.29 16.12
C THR A 282 -9.12 -7.81 15.75
N SER A 283 -8.51 -6.96 16.61
CA SER A 283 -8.42 -5.53 16.35
C SER A 283 -7.11 -5.18 15.64
N GLU A 284 -7.20 -4.38 14.60
CA GLU A 284 -6.06 -3.79 13.88
C GLU A 284 -5.13 -2.99 14.81
N MET A 285 -5.68 -2.49 15.93
CA MET A 285 -4.95 -1.69 16.92
C MET A 285 -3.93 -2.51 17.71
N CYS A 286 -4.15 -3.82 17.92
CA CYS A 286 -3.14 -4.70 18.52
C CYS A 286 -1.84 -4.71 17.70
N LYS A 287 -1.92 -4.54 16.38
CA LYS A 287 -0.75 -4.44 15.51
C LYS A 287 0.06 -3.19 15.85
N LEU A 288 -0.57 -2.04 16.05
CA LEU A 288 0.10 -0.79 16.40
C LEU A 288 0.87 -0.91 17.72
N VAL A 289 0.23 -1.51 18.74
CA VAL A 289 0.85 -1.69 20.05
C VAL A 289 2.10 -2.58 19.97
N HIS A 290 1.99 -3.73 19.32
CA HIS A 290 3.15 -4.61 19.12
C HIS A 290 4.26 -3.90 18.34
N MET A 291 3.91 -3.21 17.26
CA MET A 291 4.87 -2.48 16.45
C MET A 291 5.54 -1.34 17.21
N TYR A 292 4.81 -0.65 18.08
CA TYR A 292 5.35 0.40 18.94
C TYR A 292 6.47 -0.14 19.85
N TYR A 293 6.22 -1.21 20.60
CA TYR A 293 7.21 -1.80 21.50
C TYR A 293 8.40 -2.41 20.74
N PHE A 294 8.14 -3.10 19.63
CA PHE A 294 9.20 -3.71 18.83
C PHE A 294 10.06 -2.67 18.15
N GLY A 295 9.46 -1.63 17.57
CA GLY A 295 10.21 -0.54 16.94
C GLY A 295 11.07 0.24 17.93
N ARG A 296 10.58 0.50 19.14
CA ARG A 296 11.40 1.12 20.21
C ARG A 296 12.58 0.25 20.61
N THR A 297 12.40 -1.07 20.67
CA THR A 297 13.50 -2.02 20.94
C THR A 297 14.56 -1.95 19.85
N VAL A 298 14.12 -1.90 18.58
CA VAL A 298 15.04 -1.75 17.43
C VAL A 298 15.79 -0.41 17.52
N ASN A 299 15.12 0.70 17.78
CA ASN A 299 15.74 2.01 17.91
C ASN A 299 16.72 2.12 19.08
N ALA A 300 16.46 1.42 20.18
CA ALA A 300 17.41 1.31 21.31
C ALA A 300 18.69 0.50 20.98
N GLY A 301 18.86 0.09 19.72
CA GLY A 301 20.00 -0.69 19.26
C GLY A 301 19.98 -2.15 19.72
N LYS A 302 18.82 -2.64 20.17
CA LYS A 302 18.59 -4.00 20.64
C LYS A 302 17.85 -4.88 19.63
N GLY A 303 17.62 -4.37 18.43
CA GLY A 303 17.00 -5.11 17.34
C GLY A 303 17.85 -6.22 16.78
N SER A 304 17.22 -7.11 16.00
CA SER A 304 17.91 -8.15 15.23
C SER A 304 18.74 -7.57 14.09
N PRO A 305 19.63 -8.36 13.46
CA PRO A 305 20.42 -7.92 12.31
C PRO A 305 19.58 -7.43 11.12
N SER A 306 18.37 -7.94 10.95
CA SER A 306 17.44 -7.51 9.89
C SER A 306 16.52 -6.35 10.31
N GLY A 307 16.80 -5.67 11.42
CA GLY A 307 15.98 -4.56 11.90
C GLY A 307 14.65 -4.96 12.53
N GLY A 308 14.55 -6.19 13.03
CA GLY A 308 13.38 -6.73 13.73
C GLY A 308 13.70 -7.18 15.15
N ILE A 309 13.04 -8.24 15.58
CA ILE A 309 13.15 -8.86 16.91
C ILE A 309 13.29 -10.38 16.77
N TYR A 310 13.22 -11.09 17.88
CA TYR A 310 13.14 -12.56 17.86
C TYR A 310 11.90 -13.07 18.59
N PHE A 311 11.36 -14.20 18.09
CA PHE A 311 10.42 -15.04 18.83
C PHE A 311 11.16 -16.15 19.54
N ASP A 312 10.96 -16.30 20.84
CA ASP A 312 11.66 -17.25 21.71
C ASP A 312 10.74 -18.42 22.09
N PHE A 313 11.18 -19.60 21.73
CA PHE A 313 10.51 -20.88 22.01
C PHE A 313 11.29 -21.75 23.02
N ARG A 314 12.33 -21.23 23.66
CA ARG A 314 13.23 -22.01 24.55
C ARG A 314 12.51 -22.67 25.73
N ARG A 315 11.41 -22.09 26.21
CA ARG A 315 10.62 -22.63 27.33
C ARG A 315 9.67 -23.77 26.93
N PHE A 316 9.49 -24.02 25.63
CA PHE A 316 8.53 -25.00 25.12
C PHE A 316 9.21 -26.30 24.71
N THR A 317 8.52 -27.43 24.92
CA THR A 317 8.90 -28.72 24.35
C THR A 317 8.58 -28.76 22.85
N ASP A 318 9.16 -29.73 22.13
CA ASP A 318 8.83 -29.94 20.71
C ASP A 318 7.35 -30.21 20.48
N GLN A 319 6.72 -31.00 21.39
CA GLN A 319 5.31 -31.29 21.32
C GLN A 319 4.45 -30.02 21.48
N GLN A 320 4.77 -29.14 22.42
CA GLN A 320 4.05 -27.87 22.61
C GLN A 320 4.20 -26.95 21.39
N ILE A 321 5.37 -26.93 20.77
CA ILE A 321 5.59 -26.18 19.51
C ILE A 321 4.72 -26.77 18.41
N ASP A 322 4.67 -28.11 18.26
CA ASP A 322 3.78 -28.75 17.27
C ASP A 322 2.32 -28.39 17.50
N GLU A 323 1.83 -28.49 18.73
CA GLU A 323 0.46 -28.16 19.11
C GLU A 323 0.11 -26.70 18.79
N MET A 324 1.02 -25.75 19.08
CA MET A 324 0.82 -24.34 18.71
C MET A 324 0.68 -24.14 17.20
N PHE A 325 1.54 -24.77 16.41
CA PHE A 325 1.50 -24.63 14.94
C PHE A 325 0.29 -25.34 14.33
N GLU A 326 -0.12 -26.47 14.86
CA GLU A 326 -1.34 -27.17 14.44
C GLU A 326 -2.59 -26.35 14.76
N ALA A 327 -2.69 -25.77 15.97
CA ALA A 327 -3.81 -24.93 16.35
C ALA A 327 -3.95 -23.69 15.42
N VAL A 328 -2.85 -23.11 14.98
CA VAL A 328 -2.86 -22.04 13.99
C VAL A 328 -3.30 -22.54 12.62
N MET A 329 -2.80 -23.70 12.19
CA MET A 329 -3.19 -24.28 10.92
C MET A 329 -4.68 -24.65 10.89
N ASP A 330 -5.23 -25.18 11.97
CA ASP A 330 -6.64 -25.54 12.09
C ASP A 330 -7.54 -24.29 12.07
N HIS A 331 -7.15 -23.24 12.78
CA HIS A 331 -7.90 -21.98 12.77
C HIS A 331 -7.95 -21.35 11.38
N PHE A 332 -6.85 -21.44 10.62
CA PHE A 332 -6.76 -20.98 9.25
C PHE A 332 -7.06 -22.06 8.21
N ASP A 333 -7.83 -23.08 8.57
CA ASP A 333 -8.15 -24.18 7.65
C ASP A 333 -8.69 -23.67 6.30
N GLY A 334 -9.46 -22.59 6.31
CA GLY A 334 -9.85 -21.87 5.11
C GLY A 334 -8.68 -21.27 4.33
N PHE A 335 -7.71 -20.68 4.99
CA PHE A 335 -6.55 -20.03 4.37
C PHE A 335 -5.48 -21.03 3.92
N TYR A 336 -5.11 -21.99 4.77
CA TYR A 336 -3.98 -22.89 4.53
C TYR A 336 -4.33 -24.11 3.68
N LYS A 337 -5.52 -24.67 3.82
CA LYS A 337 -5.98 -25.79 2.99
C LYS A 337 -6.24 -25.39 1.54
N HIS A 338 -6.47 -24.12 1.28
CA HIS A 338 -6.75 -23.63 -0.06
C HIS A 338 -5.57 -22.91 -0.76
N GLY A 339 -4.35 -23.09 -0.25
CA GLY A 339 -3.12 -22.67 -0.92
C GLY A 339 -2.68 -21.24 -0.67
N PHE A 340 -3.16 -20.63 0.40
CA PHE A 340 -2.73 -19.28 0.81
C PHE A 340 -1.29 -19.24 1.30
N TYR A 341 -0.96 -20.11 2.24
CA TYR A 341 0.40 -20.42 2.63
C TYR A 341 0.64 -21.88 2.28
N HIS A 342 1.68 -22.17 1.54
CA HIS A 342 2.09 -23.56 1.35
C HIS A 342 2.31 -24.17 2.73
N GLY A 343 1.52 -25.17 3.10
CA GLY A 343 1.62 -25.81 4.40
C GLY A 343 3.03 -26.32 4.72
N GLU A 344 3.84 -26.57 3.68
CA GLU A 344 5.27 -26.87 3.80
C GLU A 344 6.07 -25.71 4.38
N SER A 345 5.81 -24.45 4.00
CA SER A 345 6.56 -23.28 4.50
C SER A 345 6.31 -23.04 5.99
N ILE A 346 5.07 -23.26 6.45
CA ILE A 346 4.77 -23.17 7.89
C ILE A 346 5.39 -24.32 8.66
N ARG A 347 5.43 -25.51 8.10
CA ARG A 347 6.15 -26.64 8.68
C ARG A 347 7.65 -26.35 8.79
N GLU A 348 8.26 -25.76 7.76
CA GLU A 348 9.66 -25.31 7.83
C GLU A 348 9.88 -24.28 8.94
N PHE A 349 8.97 -23.31 9.10
CA PHE A 349 9.04 -22.33 10.18
C PHE A 349 8.91 -23.00 11.56
N ARG A 350 7.99 -23.95 11.71
CA ARG A 350 7.87 -24.79 12.91
C ARG A 350 9.16 -25.57 13.21
N ASP A 351 9.73 -26.20 12.20
CA ASP A 351 10.93 -27.00 12.35
C ASP A 351 12.15 -26.13 12.71
N LEU A 352 12.20 -24.89 12.21
CA LEU A 352 13.17 -23.89 12.67
C LEU A 352 12.93 -23.50 14.13
N ALA A 353 11.67 -23.31 14.56
CA ALA A 353 11.33 -23.02 15.94
C ALA A 353 11.84 -24.13 16.89
N LYS A 354 11.64 -25.39 16.51
CA LYS A 354 12.17 -26.55 17.26
C LYS A 354 13.69 -26.60 17.28
N LYS A 355 14.31 -26.39 16.12
CA LYS A 355 15.76 -26.49 15.94
C LYS A 355 16.52 -25.36 16.62
N ASN A 356 16.12 -24.13 16.34
CA ASN A 356 16.86 -22.93 16.76
C ASN A 356 16.38 -22.40 18.11
N ARG A 357 15.19 -22.75 18.54
CA ARG A 357 14.51 -22.25 19.75
C ARG A 357 14.34 -20.74 19.80
N ARG A 358 14.80 -20.04 18.79
CA ARG A 358 14.73 -18.60 18.63
C ARG A 358 14.72 -18.27 17.16
N ILE A 359 13.70 -17.57 16.69
CA ILE A 359 13.52 -17.23 15.29
C ILE A 359 13.55 -15.72 15.12
N GLU A 360 14.34 -15.25 14.14
CA GLU A 360 14.37 -13.85 13.75
C GLU A 360 13.12 -13.48 12.98
N VAL A 361 12.50 -12.39 13.39
CA VAL A 361 11.31 -11.79 12.76
C VAL A 361 11.64 -10.35 12.40
N GLY A 362 11.51 -10.00 11.14
CA GLY A 362 11.71 -8.65 10.64
C GLY A 362 10.45 -7.79 10.78
N LEU A 363 10.63 -6.50 10.59
CA LEU A 363 9.56 -5.52 10.45
C LEU A 363 9.67 -4.91 9.07
N THR A 364 8.63 -5.02 8.24
CA THR A 364 8.64 -4.46 6.89
C THR A 364 7.33 -3.74 6.56
N SER A 365 7.44 -2.71 5.73
CA SER A 365 6.27 -1.98 5.25
C SER A 365 5.47 -2.86 4.30
N GLU A 366 4.17 -2.96 4.57
CA GLU A 366 3.21 -3.73 3.77
C GLU A 366 2.31 -2.82 2.93
N TYR A 367 2.01 -1.61 3.43
CA TYR A 367 1.05 -0.71 2.81
C TYR A 367 1.41 0.75 3.05
N SER A 368 1.25 1.60 2.04
CA SER A 368 1.31 3.05 2.19
C SER A 368 -0.11 3.62 2.26
N VAL A 369 -0.45 4.25 3.39
CA VAL A 369 -1.78 4.88 3.58
C VAL A 369 -1.86 6.21 2.82
N GLY A 370 -0.75 6.90 2.73
CA GLY A 370 -0.59 8.10 1.91
C GLY A 370 -0.44 7.77 0.42
N GLY A 371 -0.78 8.74 -0.42
CA GLY A 371 -0.72 8.61 -1.87
C GLY A 371 -1.10 9.91 -2.58
N ILE A 372 -1.59 9.81 -3.80
CA ILE A 372 -2.08 10.95 -4.58
C ILE A 372 -3.33 11.51 -3.87
N PHE A 373 -3.34 12.81 -3.61
CA PHE A 373 -4.52 13.49 -3.07
C PHE A 373 -5.64 13.50 -4.09
N ILE A 374 -6.82 13.06 -3.67
CA ILE A 374 -8.04 12.97 -4.48
C ILE A 374 -9.24 13.60 -3.77
N ASP A 375 -10.24 13.98 -4.53
CA ASP A 375 -11.58 14.31 -4.04
C ASP A 375 -12.52 13.08 -4.09
N GLU A 376 -13.77 13.25 -3.71
CA GLU A 376 -14.81 12.21 -3.76
C GLU A 376 -15.16 11.72 -5.18
N ASN A 377 -14.67 12.38 -6.21
CA ASN A 377 -14.76 11.98 -7.61
C ASN A 377 -13.51 11.28 -8.13
N MET A 378 -12.58 10.96 -7.25
CA MET A 378 -11.25 10.41 -7.58
C MET A 378 -10.40 11.37 -8.43
N ASP A 379 -10.74 12.66 -8.46
CA ASP A 379 -10.04 13.70 -9.22
C ASP A 379 -8.81 14.20 -8.44
N THR A 380 -7.68 14.29 -9.09
CA THR A 380 -6.42 14.72 -8.49
C THR A 380 -6.24 16.25 -8.46
N GLY A 381 -7.15 16.99 -9.09
CA GLY A 381 -7.03 18.41 -9.36
C GLY A 381 -6.18 18.75 -10.59
N VAL A 382 -5.56 17.77 -11.24
CA VAL A 382 -4.88 17.91 -12.54
C VAL A 382 -5.84 17.52 -13.65
N PRO A 383 -6.16 18.40 -14.61
CA PRO A 383 -7.12 18.08 -15.66
C PRO A 383 -6.76 16.77 -16.40
N GLY A 384 -7.75 15.88 -16.52
CA GLY A 384 -7.59 14.59 -17.18
C GLY A 384 -6.88 13.52 -16.36
N LEU A 385 -6.57 13.77 -15.06
CA LEU A 385 -5.88 12.81 -14.21
C LEU A 385 -6.72 12.42 -12.97
N TYR A 386 -6.88 11.12 -12.78
CA TYR A 386 -7.58 10.48 -11.66
C TYR A 386 -6.67 9.47 -10.96
N ALA A 387 -6.98 9.11 -9.71
CA ALA A 387 -6.23 8.09 -8.99
C ALA A 387 -7.14 7.23 -8.13
N ALA A 388 -6.74 5.97 -7.86
CA ALA A 388 -7.53 5.02 -7.08
C ALA A 388 -6.70 3.93 -6.41
N GLY A 389 -7.22 3.38 -5.31
CA GLY A 389 -6.61 2.33 -4.50
C GLY A 389 -5.38 2.84 -3.76
N GLU A 390 -4.44 1.96 -3.41
CA GLU A 390 -3.22 2.31 -2.65
C GLU A 390 -2.37 3.42 -3.31
N ALA A 391 -2.61 3.76 -4.59
CA ALA A 391 -1.99 4.92 -5.23
C ALA A 391 -2.60 6.26 -4.80
N ALA A 392 -3.80 6.25 -4.21
CA ALA A 392 -4.53 7.40 -3.71
C ALA A 392 -4.54 7.43 -2.18
N SER A 393 -5.01 8.50 -1.57
CA SER A 393 -5.05 8.66 -0.12
C SER A 393 -6.39 9.23 0.36
N GLY A 394 -6.74 8.96 1.62
CA GLY A 394 -7.80 9.71 2.29
C GLY A 394 -8.82 8.89 3.07
N VAL A 395 -9.13 7.66 2.70
CA VAL A 395 -10.13 6.83 3.40
C VAL A 395 -9.65 6.49 4.81
N PHE A 396 -8.44 5.99 4.95
CA PHE A 396 -7.96 5.41 6.22
C PHE A 396 -7.25 6.41 7.16
N GLY A 397 -7.13 7.66 6.81
CA GLY A 397 -6.52 8.67 7.68
C GLY A 397 -5.07 8.32 8.07
N ALA A 398 -4.83 8.09 9.37
CA ALA A 398 -3.49 7.79 9.89
C ALA A 398 -3.24 6.29 10.10
N ASN A 399 -4.23 5.42 9.93
CA ASN A 399 -4.10 3.99 10.16
C ASN A 399 -5.06 3.21 9.27
N ARG A 400 -4.54 2.25 8.54
CA ARG A 400 -5.36 1.33 7.77
C ARG A 400 -6.03 0.31 8.70
N VAL A 401 -7.32 0.43 8.81
CA VAL A 401 -8.17 -0.54 9.48
C VAL A 401 -8.84 -1.37 8.42
N ALA A 402 -8.73 -2.67 8.49
CA ALA A 402 -9.37 -3.62 7.57
C ALA A 402 -9.40 -3.17 6.07
N ASP A 403 -9.65 -4.04 5.20
CA ASP A 403 -10.21 -3.89 3.84
C ASP A 403 -9.61 -2.83 2.86
N ALA A 404 -8.28 -2.67 2.82
CA ALA A 404 -7.63 -2.03 1.67
C ALA A 404 -8.02 -2.70 0.34
N VAL A 405 -8.47 -3.96 0.40
CA VAL A 405 -9.02 -4.67 -0.76
C VAL A 405 -10.35 -4.04 -1.16
N THR A 406 -11.25 -3.78 -0.22
CA THR A 406 -12.52 -3.08 -0.52
C THR A 406 -12.26 -1.66 -1.03
N GLU A 407 -11.34 -0.90 -0.40
CA GLU A 407 -10.95 0.44 -0.85
C GLU A 407 -10.52 0.44 -2.33
N MET A 408 -9.61 -0.44 -2.71
CA MET A 408 -9.13 -0.48 -4.10
C MET A 408 -10.25 -0.80 -5.09
N LEU A 409 -11.21 -1.65 -4.71
CA LEU A 409 -12.34 -2.00 -5.58
C LEU A 409 -13.30 -0.84 -5.75
N VAL A 410 -13.67 -0.19 -4.65
CA VAL A 410 -14.62 0.94 -4.62
C VAL A 410 -14.03 2.16 -5.34
N GLN A 411 -12.82 2.58 -4.95
CA GLN A 411 -12.19 3.74 -5.57
C GLN A 411 -11.91 3.51 -7.06
N GLY A 412 -11.44 2.31 -7.42
CA GLY A 412 -11.22 1.96 -8.83
C GLY A 412 -12.50 2.09 -9.65
N TYR A 413 -13.58 1.50 -9.16
CA TYR A 413 -14.89 1.59 -9.85
C TYR A 413 -15.31 3.03 -10.04
N LYS A 414 -15.24 3.85 -8.97
CA LYS A 414 -15.61 5.26 -9.00
C LYS A 414 -14.74 6.08 -9.95
N ALA A 415 -13.41 5.84 -9.94
CA ALA A 415 -12.48 6.52 -10.84
C ALA A 415 -12.82 6.26 -12.32
N GLY A 416 -13.08 5.00 -12.67
CA GLY A 416 -13.46 4.62 -14.03
C GLY A 416 -14.80 5.22 -14.47
N GLU A 417 -15.80 5.16 -13.59
CA GLU A 417 -17.13 5.75 -13.84
C GLU A 417 -17.03 7.27 -14.04
N THR A 418 -16.35 7.96 -13.13
CA THR A 418 -16.19 9.42 -13.19
C THR A 418 -15.42 9.84 -14.43
N ALA A 419 -14.28 9.17 -14.70
CA ALA A 419 -13.47 9.45 -15.88
C ALA A 419 -14.30 9.34 -17.17
N ALA A 420 -15.01 8.21 -17.35
CA ALA A 420 -15.83 8.00 -18.55
C ALA A 420 -16.94 9.03 -18.72
N ARG A 421 -17.66 9.37 -17.63
CA ARG A 421 -18.75 10.35 -17.67
C ARG A 421 -18.26 11.76 -18.01
N ARG A 422 -17.13 12.19 -17.42
CA ARG A 422 -16.60 13.54 -17.62
C ARG A 422 -16.07 13.80 -19.03
N ILE A 423 -15.58 12.77 -19.70
CA ILE A 423 -15.02 12.91 -21.06
C ILE A 423 -16.04 12.68 -22.19
N MET A 424 -17.29 12.36 -21.83
CA MET A 424 -18.34 12.10 -22.84
C MET A 424 -18.49 13.28 -23.78
N GLY A 425 -18.43 12.99 -25.09
CA GLY A 425 -18.53 14.02 -26.14
C GLY A 425 -17.30 14.91 -26.30
N GLN A 426 -16.25 14.76 -25.49
CA GLN A 426 -15.02 15.54 -25.64
C GLN A 426 -14.17 14.98 -26.80
N PRO A 427 -13.51 15.86 -27.57
CA PRO A 427 -12.56 15.43 -28.60
C PRO A 427 -11.31 14.82 -27.96
N MET A 428 -10.58 14.00 -28.73
CA MET A 428 -9.28 13.49 -28.29
C MET A 428 -8.28 14.67 -28.18
N PRO A 429 -7.64 14.86 -27.01
CA PRO A 429 -6.69 15.97 -26.85
C PRO A 429 -5.41 15.70 -27.63
N GLU A 430 -4.79 16.75 -28.14
CA GLU A 430 -3.45 16.66 -28.70
C GLU A 430 -2.41 16.63 -27.56
N THR A 431 -1.37 15.81 -27.73
CA THR A 431 -0.24 15.75 -26.80
C THR A 431 0.87 16.70 -27.27
N ASP A 432 1.45 17.47 -26.34
CA ASP A 432 2.58 18.34 -26.66
C ASP A 432 3.80 17.51 -27.08
N GLY A 433 4.30 17.76 -28.30
CA GLY A 433 5.49 17.09 -28.85
C GLY A 433 6.75 17.33 -28.00
N ASN A 434 6.89 18.49 -27.36
CA ASN A 434 8.01 18.77 -26.46
C ASN A 434 7.93 17.91 -25.20
N CYS A 435 6.73 17.67 -24.67
CA CYS A 435 6.53 16.77 -23.53
C CYS A 435 6.95 15.33 -23.90
N VAL A 436 6.55 14.86 -25.09
CA VAL A 436 6.98 13.54 -25.59
C VAL A 436 8.50 13.47 -25.74
N ALA A 437 9.12 14.48 -26.35
CA ALA A 437 10.58 14.54 -26.53
C ALA A 437 11.33 14.56 -25.18
N ALA A 438 10.79 15.28 -24.19
CA ALA A 438 11.36 15.33 -22.84
C ALA A 438 11.31 13.95 -22.15
N ALA A 439 10.19 13.24 -22.25
CA ALA A 439 10.03 11.89 -21.69
C ALA A 439 10.97 10.87 -22.36
N VAL A 440 11.09 10.90 -23.70
CA VAL A 440 12.06 10.07 -24.44
C VAL A 440 13.50 10.43 -24.04
N GLY A 441 13.79 11.72 -23.87
CA GLY A 441 15.11 12.21 -23.48
C GLY A 441 15.57 11.71 -22.11
N VAL A 442 14.67 11.37 -21.20
CA VAL A 442 15.02 10.70 -19.92
C VAL A 442 15.65 9.34 -20.19
N LEU A 443 15.04 8.53 -21.05
CA LEU A 443 15.54 7.21 -21.42
C LEU A 443 16.88 7.31 -22.15
N GLU A 444 16.99 8.24 -23.09
CA GLU A 444 18.24 8.45 -23.84
C GLU A 444 19.39 8.84 -22.92
N ARG A 445 19.18 9.74 -21.97
CA ARG A 445 20.21 10.10 -20.97
C ARG A 445 20.66 8.90 -20.16
N LEU A 446 19.73 8.10 -19.62
CA LEU A 446 20.06 6.89 -18.86
C LEU A 446 20.88 5.90 -19.70
N LEU A 447 20.53 5.70 -20.96
CA LEU A 447 21.23 4.78 -21.87
C LEU A 447 22.60 5.32 -22.32
N SER A 448 22.78 6.64 -22.37
CA SER A 448 24.03 7.27 -22.86
C SER A 448 25.08 7.45 -21.76
N ASN A 449 24.67 7.48 -20.46
CA ASN A 449 25.60 7.69 -19.36
C ASN A 449 26.70 6.62 -19.35
N ARG A 450 27.98 7.08 -19.24
CA ARG A 450 29.17 6.21 -19.22
C ARG A 450 29.84 6.17 -17.86
N ASP A 451 29.80 7.29 -17.16
CA ASP A 451 30.46 7.51 -15.88
C ASP A 451 29.41 7.75 -14.78
N GLY A 452 29.61 7.16 -13.61
CA GLY A 452 28.70 7.32 -12.47
C GLY A 452 28.57 6.04 -11.65
N ILE A 453 27.51 5.98 -10.83
CA ILE A 453 27.25 4.84 -9.96
C ILE A 453 26.40 3.78 -10.69
N PRO A 454 26.68 2.47 -10.50
CA PRO A 454 25.79 1.42 -10.98
C PRO A 454 24.40 1.53 -10.35
N VAL A 455 23.35 1.24 -11.12
CA VAL A 455 21.94 1.23 -10.62
C VAL A 455 21.80 0.41 -9.35
N SER A 456 22.44 -0.77 -9.28
CA SER A 456 22.37 -1.65 -8.11
C SER A 456 23.00 -1.04 -6.84
N ALA A 457 23.98 -0.15 -6.99
CA ALA A 457 24.54 0.59 -5.86
C ALA A 457 23.57 1.68 -5.38
N ALA A 458 22.96 2.41 -6.32
CA ALA A 458 21.96 3.42 -6.01
C ALA A 458 20.73 2.81 -5.29
N VAL A 459 20.27 1.65 -5.74
CA VAL A 459 19.15 0.92 -5.10
C VAL A 459 19.50 0.56 -3.66
N ARG A 460 20.68 -0.05 -3.43
CA ARG A 460 21.13 -0.40 -2.06
C ARG A 460 21.30 0.83 -1.17
N GLU A 461 21.82 1.93 -1.72
CA GLU A 461 21.97 3.19 -0.97
C GLU A 461 20.59 3.73 -0.54
N LEU A 462 19.60 3.76 -1.45
CA LEU A 462 18.23 4.17 -1.13
C LEU A 462 17.61 3.29 -0.02
N GLU A 463 17.68 1.98 -0.19
CA GLU A 463 17.14 1.01 0.77
C GLU A 463 17.76 1.18 2.17
N THR A 464 19.09 1.33 2.24
CA THR A 464 19.80 1.55 3.50
C THR A 464 19.42 2.88 4.19
N ILE A 465 19.26 3.95 3.42
CA ILE A 465 18.76 5.23 3.95
C ILE A 465 17.36 5.05 4.53
N SER A 466 16.50 4.36 3.81
CA SER A 466 15.09 4.17 4.18
C SER A 466 14.91 3.29 5.41
N ASP A 467 15.72 2.24 5.56
CA ASP A 467 15.71 1.37 6.74
C ASP A 467 15.92 2.16 8.05
N THR A 468 16.59 3.31 7.98
CA THR A 468 16.85 4.19 9.14
C THR A 468 15.91 5.39 9.19
N ALA A 469 15.75 6.10 8.07
CA ALA A 469 15.01 7.36 8.03
C ALA A 469 13.49 7.13 8.08
N LEU A 470 13.02 6.09 7.42
CA LEU A 470 11.60 5.71 7.36
C LEU A 470 11.33 4.42 8.16
N ALA A 471 12.12 4.17 9.21
CA ALA A 471 11.86 3.11 10.16
C ALA A 471 10.48 3.26 10.80
N MET A 472 9.98 2.19 11.41
CA MET A 472 8.68 2.19 12.06
C MET A 472 8.57 3.24 13.17
N VAL A 473 9.58 3.35 14.03
CA VAL A 473 9.72 4.43 15.01
C VAL A 473 10.85 5.34 14.56
N ARG A 474 10.57 6.63 14.44
CA ARG A 474 11.45 7.64 13.84
C ARG A 474 11.86 8.68 14.86
N GLY A 475 12.97 9.38 14.61
CA GLY A 475 13.39 10.53 15.42
C GLY A 475 13.80 11.70 14.54
N GLU A 476 13.85 12.91 15.09
CA GLU A 476 14.22 14.11 14.33
C GLU A 476 15.59 13.97 13.66
N GLU A 477 16.57 13.42 14.40
CA GLU A 477 17.93 13.28 13.89
C GLU A 477 18.03 12.29 12.72
N SER A 478 17.39 11.11 12.83
CA SER A 478 17.37 10.10 11.77
C SER A 478 16.67 10.61 10.50
N LEU A 479 15.57 11.35 10.67
CA LEU A 479 14.84 11.97 9.56
C LEU A 479 15.67 13.05 8.86
N ARG A 480 16.31 13.96 9.61
CA ARG A 480 17.16 15.00 9.02
C ARG A 480 18.35 14.43 8.25
N ARG A 481 19.03 13.45 8.82
CA ARG A 481 20.13 12.72 8.13
C ARG A 481 19.62 12.00 6.89
N GLY A 482 18.46 11.36 6.99
CA GLY A 482 17.83 10.67 5.88
C GLY A 482 17.50 11.61 4.72
N ILE A 483 16.89 12.75 4.98
CA ILE A 483 16.56 13.77 3.96
C ILE A 483 17.84 14.25 3.25
N GLN A 484 18.90 14.58 4.00
CA GLN A 484 20.18 14.98 3.40
C GLN A 484 20.78 13.87 2.53
N SER A 485 20.65 12.62 2.96
CA SER A 485 21.14 11.46 2.21
C SER A 485 20.31 11.21 0.95
N TYR A 486 18.98 11.36 0.99
CA TYR A 486 18.13 11.29 -0.20
C TYR A 486 18.47 12.39 -1.21
N GLU A 487 18.68 13.62 -0.76
CA GLU A 487 19.10 14.72 -1.64
C GLU A 487 20.49 14.48 -2.27
N ALA A 488 21.41 13.89 -1.51
CA ALA A 488 22.72 13.50 -2.02
C ALA A 488 22.59 12.38 -3.08
N LEU A 489 21.73 11.39 -2.84
CA LEU A 489 21.45 10.32 -3.80
C LEU A 489 20.75 10.86 -5.05
N GLU A 490 19.80 11.79 -4.90
CA GLU A 490 19.09 12.43 -6.03
C GLU A 490 20.07 13.08 -7.02
N ARG A 491 21.08 13.78 -6.50
CA ARG A 491 22.16 14.34 -7.34
C ARG A 491 22.94 13.27 -8.09
N LYS A 492 23.21 12.12 -7.45
CA LYS A 492 23.90 10.97 -8.08
C LYS A 492 23.05 10.26 -9.13
N LEU A 493 21.72 10.24 -8.98
CA LEU A 493 20.82 9.56 -9.92
C LEU A 493 20.86 10.16 -11.33
N GLY A 494 21.20 11.44 -11.48
CA GLY A 494 21.47 12.04 -12.78
C GLY A 494 22.64 11.42 -13.53
N GLN A 495 23.52 10.69 -12.83
CA GLN A 495 24.74 10.05 -13.32
C GLN A 495 24.74 8.53 -13.11
N VAL A 496 23.56 7.90 -13.04
CA VAL A 496 23.46 6.44 -12.93
C VAL A 496 23.92 5.78 -14.23
N THR A 497 24.72 4.72 -14.12
CA THR A 497 25.19 3.96 -15.27
C THR A 497 24.50 2.61 -15.40
N LEU A 498 24.29 2.21 -16.66
CA LEU A 498 23.72 0.92 -17.04
C LEU A 498 24.77 0.10 -17.80
N SER A 499 24.82 -1.20 -17.53
CA SER A 499 25.67 -2.14 -18.29
C SER A 499 25.18 -2.28 -19.73
N GLY A 500 23.85 -2.44 -19.90
CA GLY A 500 23.19 -2.51 -21.21
C GLY A 500 22.82 -1.13 -21.73
N LYS A 501 23.07 -0.88 -23.03
CA LYS A 501 22.81 0.41 -23.70
C LYS A 501 21.60 0.41 -24.63
N GLY A 502 20.86 -0.69 -24.68
CA GLY A 502 19.59 -0.81 -25.41
C GLY A 502 18.39 -0.80 -24.46
N THR A 503 17.21 -0.67 -25.04
CA THR A 503 15.93 -0.73 -24.31
C THR A 503 15.44 -2.17 -24.11
N ARG A 504 15.83 -3.08 -25.02
CA ARG A 504 15.35 -4.46 -25.06
C ARG A 504 16.00 -5.32 -23.97
N TYR A 505 15.19 -6.04 -23.17
CA TYR A 505 15.63 -6.89 -22.03
C TYR A 505 16.54 -6.17 -21.02
N ASN A 506 16.40 -4.85 -20.90
CA ASN A 506 17.24 -4.05 -20.03
C ASN A 506 16.59 -3.82 -18.65
N ARG A 507 16.82 -4.78 -17.75
CA ARG A 507 16.33 -4.69 -16.36
C ARG A 507 16.93 -3.52 -15.58
N GLU A 508 18.18 -3.13 -15.90
CA GLU A 508 18.82 -2.00 -15.23
C GLU A 508 18.15 -0.68 -15.62
N LEU A 509 17.70 -0.54 -16.87
CA LEU A 509 16.93 0.64 -17.30
C LEU A 509 15.59 0.73 -16.53
N MET A 510 14.89 -0.38 -16.40
CA MET A 510 13.65 -0.43 -15.60
C MET A 510 13.93 -0.01 -14.15
N ARG A 511 14.97 -0.58 -13.54
CA ARG A 511 15.39 -0.26 -12.18
C ARG A 511 15.80 1.18 -11.99
N ALA A 512 16.45 1.80 -13.02
CA ALA A 512 16.82 3.21 -12.98
C ALA A 512 15.59 4.14 -13.01
N LEU A 513 14.53 3.75 -13.70
CA LEU A 513 13.25 4.45 -13.66
C LEU A 513 12.54 4.29 -12.32
N GLU A 514 12.46 3.06 -11.82
CA GLU A 514 11.83 2.73 -10.54
C GLU A 514 12.51 3.44 -9.35
N ILE A 515 13.85 3.45 -9.29
CA ILE A 515 14.56 4.11 -8.19
C ILE A 515 14.36 5.63 -8.19
N ARG A 516 14.24 6.25 -9.35
CA ARG A 516 13.91 7.68 -9.47
C ARG A 516 12.56 7.98 -8.79
N ASN A 517 11.56 7.14 -9.05
CA ASN A 517 10.23 7.30 -8.51
C ASN A 517 10.20 7.00 -7.01
N LEU A 518 10.83 5.90 -6.62
CA LEU A 518 10.92 5.49 -5.22
C LEU A 518 11.62 6.52 -4.34
N LEU A 519 12.71 7.14 -4.86
CA LEU A 519 13.41 8.22 -4.16
C LEU A 519 12.54 9.45 -3.96
N THR A 520 11.75 9.85 -4.98
CA THR A 520 10.80 10.97 -4.86
C THR A 520 9.83 10.71 -3.71
N CYS A 521 9.18 9.54 -3.66
CA CYS A 521 8.24 9.18 -2.62
C CYS A 521 8.91 9.13 -1.23
N SER A 522 10.09 8.50 -1.13
CA SER A 522 10.82 8.36 0.14
C SER A 522 11.27 9.70 0.72
N LYS A 523 11.79 10.58 -0.13
CA LYS A 523 12.20 11.94 0.28
C LYS A 523 11.02 12.73 0.80
N LEU A 524 9.89 12.72 0.10
CA LEU A 524 8.68 13.41 0.53
C LEU A 524 8.09 12.81 1.81
N ALA A 525 8.06 11.49 1.95
CA ALA A 525 7.62 10.81 3.16
C ALA A 525 8.48 11.20 4.37
N ALA A 526 9.81 11.27 4.21
CA ALA A 526 10.71 11.70 5.28
C ALA A 526 10.51 13.18 5.66
N ARG A 527 10.25 14.06 4.69
CA ARG A 527 9.94 15.48 4.94
C ARG A 527 8.62 15.64 5.67
N MET A 528 7.57 14.93 5.27
CA MET A 528 6.28 14.92 5.97
C MET A 528 6.44 14.36 7.39
N ALA A 529 7.19 13.27 7.56
CA ALA A 529 7.46 12.66 8.86
C ALA A 529 8.24 13.61 9.80
N LEU A 530 9.16 14.41 9.26
CA LEU A 530 9.91 15.40 10.04
C LEU A 530 9.02 16.57 10.46
N GLU A 531 8.15 17.04 9.56
CA GLU A 531 7.23 18.15 9.81
C GLU A 531 6.18 17.78 10.85
N ARG A 532 5.60 16.57 10.81
CA ARG A 532 4.61 16.09 11.78
C ARG A 532 5.27 15.80 13.13
N ARG A 533 5.08 16.74 14.08
CA ARG A 533 5.68 16.69 15.44
C ARG A 533 4.72 16.07 16.45
N GLU A 534 4.29 14.87 16.16
CA GLU A 534 3.44 14.03 17.01
C GLU A 534 3.67 12.54 16.68
N SER A 535 3.07 11.64 17.44
CA SER A 535 2.83 10.25 17.08
C SER A 535 1.34 10.06 16.87
N ARG A 536 0.93 9.56 15.69
CA ARG A 536 -0.48 9.31 15.35
C ARG A 536 -0.57 8.09 14.44
N GLY A 537 -1.38 7.11 14.82
CA GLY A 537 -1.56 5.90 14.02
C GLY A 537 -0.21 5.27 13.65
N LEU A 538 0.04 5.14 12.35
CA LEU A 538 1.26 4.52 11.81
C LEU A 538 2.49 5.44 11.82
N HIS A 539 2.35 6.70 12.18
CA HIS A 539 3.47 7.62 12.32
C HIS A 539 3.92 7.72 13.76
N LEU A 540 5.04 7.08 14.09
CA LEU A 540 5.59 7.02 15.44
C LEU A 540 6.90 7.80 15.53
N ARG A 541 6.96 8.74 16.49
CA ARG A 541 8.10 9.60 16.78
C ARG A 541 8.57 9.37 18.22
N GLU A 542 9.83 8.92 18.40
CA GLU A 542 10.40 8.75 19.74
C GLU A 542 10.59 10.08 20.49
N ASP A 543 10.82 11.15 19.74
CA ASP A 543 10.99 12.50 20.25
C ASP A 543 9.66 13.28 20.44
N CYS A 544 8.55 12.74 19.92
CA CYS A 544 7.19 13.28 20.05
C CYS A 544 6.18 12.18 20.39
N PRO A 545 6.28 11.51 21.56
CA PRO A 545 5.48 10.33 21.90
C PRO A 545 4.06 10.68 22.37
N TYR A 546 3.40 11.60 21.67
CA TYR A 546 2.05 12.07 21.99
C TYR A 546 1.27 12.38 20.72
N ILE A 547 -0.05 12.21 20.79
CA ILE A 547 -1.01 12.70 19.81
C ILE A 547 -1.30 14.16 20.13
N ASP A 548 -1.18 15.05 19.16
CA ASP A 548 -1.43 16.49 19.32
C ASP A 548 -2.65 16.89 18.48
N ASN A 549 -3.84 16.72 19.05
CA ASN A 549 -5.09 17.07 18.37
C ASN A 549 -5.28 18.57 18.17
N GLU A 550 -4.54 19.40 18.92
CA GLU A 550 -4.61 20.86 18.78
C GLU A 550 -3.94 21.32 17.48
N ASN A 551 -2.79 20.74 17.14
CA ASN A 551 -1.96 21.23 16.05
C ASN A 551 -1.90 20.28 14.83
N TRP A 552 -2.15 18.97 15.02
CA TRP A 552 -1.87 17.95 14.01
C TRP A 552 -3.06 17.10 13.57
N GLN A 553 -4.28 17.45 13.99
CA GLN A 553 -5.47 16.82 13.41
C GLN A 553 -5.72 17.37 11.99
N THR A 554 -4.73 17.17 11.15
CA THR A 554 -4.65 17.69 9.77
C THR A 554 -4.01 16.66 8.85
N ARG A 555 -4.31 16.75 7.57
CA ARG A 555 -3.61 16.06 6.49
C ARG A 555 -2.41 16.91 6.05
N GLN A 556 -1.34 16.26 5.62
CA GLN A 556 -0.19 16.93 5.00
C GLN A 556 -0.22 16.69 3.48
N LEU A 557 0.05 17.72 2.71
CA LEU A 557 0.13 17.62 1.26
C LEU A 557 1.46 18.18 0.76
N ALA A 558 2.12 17.44 -0.13
CA ALA A 558 3.27 17.89 -0.90
C ALA A 558 2.87 18.26 -2.33
N TYR A 559 3.45 19.31 -2.86
CA TYR A 559 3.31 19.71 -4.25
C TYR A 559 4.59 20.35 -4.78
N LEU A 560 4.75 20.30 -6.09
CA LEU A 560 5.92 20.89 -6.75
C LEU A 560 5.58 22.33 -7.18
N ALA A 561 6.34 23.32 -6.70
CA ALA A 561 6.24 24.72 -7.10
C ALA A 561 7.62 25.27 -7.44
N ASP A 562 7.76 25.85 -8.62
CA ASP A 562 9.02 26.42 -9.10
C ASP A 562 10.20 25.44 -9.06
N GLY A 563 9.93 24.14 -9.20
CA GLY A 563 10.93 23.07 -9.15
C GLY A 563 11.31 22.62 -7.73
N GLU A 564 10.68 23.17 -6.70
CA GLU A 564 10.93 22.83 -5.30
C GLU A 564 9.73 22.15 -4.65
N ASP A 565 10.02 21.18 -3.75
CA ASP A 565 9.01 20.50 -2.96
C ASP A 565 8.45 21.44 -1.87
N GLN A 566 7.16 21.67 -1.88
CA GLN A 566 6.43 22.44 -0.88
C GLN A 566 5.53 21.55 -0.04
N LEU A 567 5.38 21.85 1.24
CA LEU A 567 4.45 21.18 2.14
C LEU A 567 3.39 22.16 2.65
N ILE A 568 2.14 21.72 2.66
CA ILE A 568 1.03 22.46 3.28
C ILE A 568 0.21 21.50 4.15
N ARG A 569 -0.55 22.06 5.09
CA ARG A 569 -1.50 21.33 5.91
C ARG A 569 -2.93 21.69 5.50
N LYS A 570 -3.80 20.69 5.49
CA LYS A 570 -5.23 20.83 5.18
C LYS A 570 -6.05 20.12 6.27
N PRO A 571 -7.10 20.71 6.82
CA PRO A 571 -8.03 19.99 7.68
C PRO A 571 -8.61 18.77 6.94
N PRO A 572 -8.92 17.68 7.63
CA PRO A 572 -9.69 16.60 7.03
C PRO A 572 -11.11 17.09 6.71
N VAL A 573 -11.76 16.45 5.75
CA VAL A 573 -13.18 16.68 5.49
C VAL A 573 -13.99 16.00 6.59
N VAL A 574 -14.88 16.75 7.23
CA VAL A 574 -15.72 16.27 8.35
C VAL A 574 -17.19 16.39 7.95
N THR A 575 -17.92 15.27 7.97
CA THR A 575 -19.35 15.23 7.66
C THR A 575 -20.20 14.74 8.82
N ARG A 576 -19.81 13.64 9.49
CA ARG A 576 -20.60 12.99 10.56
C ARG A 576 -19.85 12.88 11.89
N VAL A 577 -18.60 12.47 11.88
CA VAL A 577 -17.80 12.28 13.09
C VAL A 577 -16.97 13.53 13.35
N PRO A 578 -17.23 14.24 14.45
CA PRO A 578 -16.52 15.48 14.75
C PRO A 578 -15.04 15.24 15.04
N PRO A 579 -14.20 16.26 14.87
CA PRO A 579 -12.81 16.21 15.31
C PRO A 579 -12.70 15.89 16.80
N ARG A 580 -11.60 15.26 17.20
CA ARG A 580 -11.29 15.06 18.64
C ARG A 580 -11.03 16.40 19.32
N LYS A 581 -11.17 16.43 20.65
CA LYS A 581 -10.87 17.63 21.45
C LYS A 581 -9.42 18.09 21.19
N PRO A 582 -9.17 19.42 21.15
CA PRO A 582 -7.84 19.99 20.92
C PRO A 582 -6.96 19.83 22.17
N GLU A 583 -6.38 18.67 22.36
CA GLU A 583 -5.53 18.32 23.50
C GLU A 583 -4.37 17.44 23.07
N LYS A 584 -3.32 17.41 23.89
CA LYS A 584 -2.22 16.47 23.75
C LYS A 584 -2.46 15.26 24.64
N VAL A 585 -2.36 14.07 24.04
CA VAL A 585 -2.55 12.79 24.74
C VAL A 585 -1.30 11.95 24.53
N ASP A 586 -0.79 11.32 25.59
CA ASP A 586 0.28 10.34 25.46
C ASP A 586 -0.13 9.23 24.49
N TYR A 587 0.75 8.87 23.54
CA TYR A 587 0.40 7.94 22.47
C TYR A 587 0.16 6.52 23.02
N GLU A 588 1.03 6.05 23.91
CA GLU A 588 0.90 4.71 24.50
C GLU A 588 -0.37 4.60 25.33
N ARG A 589 -0.65 5.59 26.15
CA ARG A 589 -1.89 5.67 26.90
C ARG A 589 -3.11 5.67 25.98
N PHE A 590 -3.08 6.46 24.92
CA PHE A 590 -4.19 6.54 23.96
C PHE A 590 -4.52 5.17 23.35
N ILE A 591 -3.53 4.46 22.78
CA ILE A 591 -3.76 3.17 22.13
C ILE A 591 -4.17 2.08 23.11
N LEU A 592 -3.74 2.15 24.37
CA LEU A 592 -4.11 1.17 25.41
C LEU A 592 -5.50 1.45 26.01
N GLU A 593 -5.80 2.69 26.36
CA GLU A 593 -6.99 3.05 27.10
C GLU A 593 -8.21 3.33 26.20
N GLU A 594 -8.02 4.09 25.12
CA GLU A 594 -9.13 4.54 24.29
C GLU A 594 -9.49 3.53 23.20
N ASP A 595 -8.48 2.95 22.54
CA ASP A 595 -8.73 2.06 21.41
C ASP A 595 -8.93 0.62 21.81
N LEU A 596 -8.17 0.13 22.82
CA LEU A 596 -8.30 -1.25 23.29
C LEU A 596 -9.27 -1.40 24.47
N GLY A 597 -9.91 -0.32 24.94
CA GLY A 597 -10.86 -0.35 26.05
C GLY A 597 -10.22 -0.75 27.39
N MET A 598 -8.91 -0.64 27.53
CA MET A 598 -8.16 -1.01 28.74
C MET A 598 -8.25 0.05 29.84
N LYS A 599 -9.35 0.79 29.91
CA LYS A 599 -9.62 1.73 31.01
C LYS A 599 -9.57 0.99 32.34
N ASN A 600 -8.71 1.44 33.27
CA ASN A 600 -8.47 0.97 34.63
C ASN A 600 -7.31 -0.01 34.83
N MET A 601 -6.22 0.12 34.09
CA MET A 601 -5.02 -0.69 34.35
C MET A 601 -4.17 -0.21 35.54
N GLU A 602 -4.42 0.98 36.10
CA GLU A 602 -3.67 1.54 37.25
C GLU A 602 -4.22 1.15 38.62
N GLU A 603 -5.34 0.43 38.71
CA GLU A 603 -5.99 0.08 40.00
C GLU A 603 -5.95 -1.42 40.33
N THR A 604 -5.11 -2.25 39.69
CA THR A 604 -4.94 -3.65 40.11
C THR A 604 -3.45 -4.00 40.27
#